data_bd2d03fbc1822c2d9bcc740c07150ee1
#
_entry.id   bd2d03fbc1822c2d9bcc740c07150ee1
#
_cell.length_a   1.000
_cell.length_b   1.000
_cell.length_c   1.000
_cell.angle_alpha   90.00
_cell.angle_beta   90.00
_cell.angle_gamma   90.00
#
_symmetry.space_group_name_H-M   'P 1'
#
loop_
_entity.id
_entity.type
_entity.pdbx_description
1 polymer ?
#
loop_
_entity_poly.entity_id
_entity_poly.type
_entity_poly.pdbx_seq_one_letter_code
_entity_poly.pdbx_strand_id
1 'polypeptide(L)'
;KKAYEESIRLAKAKKEFSIDMLKEFSAIVMKNTGSTYNTLQGSFDSSKGDLRLVNVTAGAGGRSYMNFLKVPSRLGDFCTKKNDRRQTLHQTDDIIEQYLLSFDAHYELVTIHPWVDGNGRMSRLIMNYIQFEYGLVPTKVNKDDKAEYIQALVDSREQDSTEPFREFMLGEHIKNLQHEIAAYQESIEEVDTKGGQKIE
;
A
#
# COMPACT_ATOMS: atom_id res chain seq x y z
N LYS A 1 9.37 7.74 7.08
CA LYS A 1 9.01 9.18 7.04
C LYS A 1 9.19 9.74 5.62
N LYS A 2 10.42 9.83 5.05
CA LYS A 2 10.68 10.44 3.74
C LYS A 2 9.85 9.88 2.58
N ALA A 3 9.72 8.54 2.45
CA ALA A 3 8.89 7.94 1.40
C ALA A 3 7.42 8.37 1.50
N TYR A 4 6.91 8.48 2.72
CA TYR A 4 5.53 8.89 2.99
C TYR A 4 5.30 10.38 2.65
N GLU A 5 6.22 11.26 3.03
CA GLU A 5 6.16 12.70 2.69
C GLU A 5 6.21 12.92 1.18
N GLU A 6 7.09 12.18 0.50
CA GLU A 6 7.20 12.25 -0.97
C GLU A 6 5.96 11.67 -1.65
N SER A 7 5.37 10.58 -1.12
CA SER A 7 4.14 10.02 -1.67
C SER A 7 2.97 11.02 -1.58
N ILE A 8 2.82 11.74 -0.47
CA ILE A 8 1.81 12.79 -0.31
C ILE A 8 2.02 13.90 -1.34
N ARG A 9 3.27 14.37 -1.51
CA ARG A 9 3.60 15.44 -2.44
C ARG A 9 3.24 15.08 -3.88
N LEU A 10 3.62 13.89 -4.32
CA LEU A 10 3.37 13.40 -5.68
C LEU A 10 1.89 13.04 -5.90
N ALA A 11 1.21 12.52 -4.88
CA ALA A 11 -0.22 12.24 -4.93
C ALA A 11 -1.05 13.53 -5.13
N LYS A 12 -0.73 14.58 -4.38
CA LYS A 12 -1.37 15.90 -4.56
C LYS A 12 -1.14 16.49 -5.95
N ALA A 13 0.01 16.20 -6.56
CA ALA A 13 0.32 16.58 -7.94
C ALA A 13 -0.28 15.61 -8.98
N LYS A 14 -1.03 14.59 -8.56
CA LYS A 14 -1.62 13.54 -9.41
C LYS A 14 -0.60 12.88 -10.34
N LYS A 15 0.64 12.72 -9.87
CA LYS A 15 1.71 12.12 -10.67
C LYS A 15 1.33 10.69 -11.07
N GLU A 16 1.47 10.37 -12.35
CA GLU A 16 1.21 9.03 -12.85
C GLU A 16 2.24 8.02 -12.34
N PHE A 17 1.79 6.79 -12.10
CA PHE A 17 2.69 5.69 -11.77
C PHE A 17 3.54 5.33 -12.99
N SER A 18 4.82 5.11 -12.74
CA SER A 18 5.76 4.50 -13.67
C SER A 18 6.65 3.52 -12.92
N ILE A 19 7.30 2.60 -13.64
CA ILE A 19 8.25 1.66 -13.04
C ILE A 19 9.37 2.44 -12.34
N ASP A 20 9.86 3.52 -12.94
CA ASP A 20 10.94 4.33 -12.37
C ASP A 20 10.50 4.98 -11.06
N MET A 21 9.31 5.58 -11.01
CA MET A 21 8.76 6.13 -9.77
C MET A 21 8.63 5.07 -8.67
N LEU A 22 8.18 3.86 -8.99
CA LEU A 22 8.07 2.77 -8.04
C LEU A 22 9.46 2.30 -7.54
N LYS A 23 10.46 2.27 -8.43
CA LYS A 23 11.86 2.00 -8.06
C LYS A 23 12.42 3.08 -7.14
N GLU A 24 12.19 4.35 -7.43
CA GLU A 24 12.60 5.48 -6.57
C GLU A 24 11.98 5.38 -5.17
N PHE A 25 10.69 5.09 -5.07
CA PHE A 25 10.03 4.85 -3.78
C PHE A 25 10.64 3.66 -3.03
N SER A 26 10.88 2.56 -3.74
CA SER A 26 11.53 1.38 -3.15
C SER A 26 12.93 1.71 -2.63
N ALA A 27 13.72 2.48 -3.38
CA ALA A 27 15.04 2.94 -2.95
C ALA A 27 14.96 3.75 -1.63
N ILE A 28 13.99 4.65 -1.51
CA ILE A 28 13.78 5.42 -0.27
C ILE A 28 13.37 4.49 0.90
N VAL A 29 12.48 3.53 0.64
CA VAL A 29 12.00 2.56 1.64
C VAL A 29 13.12 1.64 2.12
N MET A 30 14.02 1.24 1.22
CA MET A 30 15.07 0.28 1.46
C MET A 30 16.44 0.90 1.79
N LYS A 31 16.55 2.21 1.84
CA LYS A 31 17.82 2.97 1.94
C LYS A 31 18.83 2.42 2.94
N ASN A 32 18.36 1.96 4.13
CA ASN A 32 19.25 1.50 5.21
C ASN A 32 19.15 -0.02 5.47
N THR A 33 18.36 -0.74 4.67
CA THR A 33 18.09 -2.18 4.87
C THR A 33 18.30 -2.99 3.60
N GLY A 34 18.56 -2.34 2.47
CA GLY A 34 18.83 -2.99 1.20
C GLY A 34 20.26 -3.51 1.10
N SER A 35 20.46 -4.42 0.16
CA SER A 35 21.75 -5.05 -0.15
C SER A 35 21.91 -5.28 -1.64
N THR A 36 23.13 -5.50 -2.09
CA THR A 36 23.46 -5.94 -3.44
C THR A 36 23.42 -7.46 -3.51
N TYR A 37 22.79 -8.00 -4.53
CA TYR A 37 22.66 -9.43 -4.80
C TYR A 37 23.33 -9.77 -6.13
N ASN A 38 24.16 -10.80 -6.13
CA ASN A 38 24.80 -11.34 -7.33
C ASN A 38 24.14 -12.66 -7.72
N THR A 39 23.65 -12.76 -8.94
CA THR A 39 22.94 -13.93 -9.46
C THR A 39 23.49 -14.34 -10.82
N LEU A 40 23.07 -15.50 -11.33
CA LEU A 40 23.42 -15.94 -12.68
C LEU A 40 22.85 -15.01 -13.78
N GLN A 41 21.79 -14.25 -13.47
CA GLN A 41 21.14 -13.31 -14.38
C GLN A 41 21.69 -11.88 -14.29
N GLY A 42 22.68 -11.67 -13.41
CA GLY A 42 23.28 -10.36 -13.17
C GLY A 42 23.18 -9.91 -11.71
N SER A 43 23.62 -8.70 -11.46
CA SER A 43 23.58 -8.09 -10.13
C SER A 43 22.42 -7.09 -10.05
N PHE A 44 21.77 -7.00 -8.88
CA PHE A 44 20.78 -5.99 -8.57
C PHE A 44 20.93 -5.50 -7.11
N ASP A 45 20.57 -4.27 -6.86
CA ASP A 45 20.73 -3.62 -5.56
C ASP A 45 19.36 -3.15 -5.03
N SER A 46 18.86 -3.83 -4.01
CA SER A 46 17.57 -3.49 -3.41
C SER A 46 17.56 -2.12 -2.74
N SER A 47 18.73 -1.58 -2.32
CA SER A 47 18.83 -0.23 -1.77
C SER A 47 18.66 0.86 -2.82
N LYS A 48 18.81 0.50 -4.11
CA LYS A 48 18.56 1.37 -5.28
C LYS A 48 17.17 1.19 -5.87
N GLY A 49 16.35 0.31 -5.27
CA GLY A 49 15.00 0.00 -5.76
C GLY A 49 14.99 -0.92 -6.97
N ASP A 50 16.09 -1.61 -7.27
CA ASP A 50 16.15 -2.53 -8.39
C ASP A 50 15.15 -3.68 -8.24
N LEU A 51 14.53 -4.05 -9.34
CA LEU A 51 13.65 -5.22 -9.40
C LEU A 51 14.48 -6.50 -9.21
N ARG A 52 13.89 -7.49 -8.56
CA ARG A 52 14.55 -8.78 -8.32
C ARG A 52 14.86 -9.53 -9.62
N LEU A 53 16.01 -10.17 -9.67
CA LEU A 53 16.44 -11.07 -10.73
C LEU A 53 16.43 -12.54 -10.28
N VAL A 54 15.66 -12.85 -9.23
CA VAL A 54 15.50 -14.19 -8.67
C VAL A 54 14.04 -14.48 -8.33
N ASN A 55 13.69 -15.76 -8.33
CA ASN A 55 12.41 -16.20 -7.80
C ASN A 55 12.43 -16.15 -6.27
N VAL A 56 11.33 -15.77 -5.68
CA VAL A 56 11.15 -15.65 -4.21
C VAL A 56 9.89 -16.37 -3.76
N THR A 57 9.88 -16.79 -2.50
CA THR A 57 8.77 -17.49 -1.85
C THR A 57 8.22 -16.72 -0.65
N ALA A 58 6.99 -16.97 -0.29
CA ALA A 58 6.35 -16.42 0.91
C ALA A 58 6.82 -17.17 2.15
N GLY A 59 7.94 -16.73 2.74
CA GLY A 59 8.52 -17.38 3.91
C GLY A 59 9.15 -18.77 3.61
N ALA A 60 9.61 -19.45 4.65
CA ALA A 60 10.21 -20.79 4.52
C ALA A 60 9.13 -21.83 4.20
N GLY A 61 9.25 -22.52 3.08
CA GLY A 61 8.28 -23.52 2.62
C GLY A 61 6.99 -22.95 2.03
N GLY A 62 6.90 -21.63 1.87
CA GLY A 62 5.74 -20.96 1.29
C GLY A 62 5.63 -21.07 -0.22
N ARG A 63 4.48 -20.66 -0.76
CA ARG A 63 4.20 -20.65 -2.19
C ARG A 63 5.10 -19.64 -2.92
N SER A 64 5.59 -20.02 -4.10
CA SER A 64 6.38 -19.12 -4.94
C SER A 64 5.55 -17.97 -5.48
N TYR A 65 6.15 -16.78 -5.49
CA TYR A 65 5.62 -15.64 -6.21
C TYR A 65 5.86 -15.78 -7.73
N MET A 66 5.34 -14.81 -8.48
CA MET A 66 5.54 -14.73 -9.93
C MET A 66 7.02 -14.90 -10.32
N ASN A 67 7.27 -15.58 -11.46
CA ASN A 67 8.60 -15.67 -12.03
C ASN A 67 9.15 -14.25 -12.29
N PHE A 68 10.40 -14.01 -11.88
CA PHE A 68 11.04 -12.68 -11.96
C PHE A 68 11.09 -12.13 -13.40
N LEU A 69 11.19 -12.99 -14.42
CA LEU A 69 11.18 -12.56 -15.83
C LEU A 69 9.87 -11.88 -16.25
N LYS A 70 8.77 -12.18 -15.57
CA LYS A 70 7.46 -11.57 -15.84
C LYS A 70 7.22 -10.27 -15.07
N VAL A 71 8.05 -9.99 -14.05
CA VAL A 71 7.86 -8.84 -13.16
C VAL A 71 7.86 -7.50 -13.90
N PRO A 72 8.83 -7.18 -14.79
CA PRO A 72 8.84 -5.87 -15.46
C PRO A 72 7.58 -5.62 -16.30
N SER A 73 7.13 -6.60 -17.08
CA SER A 73 5.92 -6.48 -17.89
C SER A 73 4.68 -6.30 -17.02
N ARG A 74 4.52 -7.14 -15.98
CA ARG A 74 3.34 -7.05 -15.08
C ARG A 74 3.32 -5.76 -14.26
N LEU A 75 4.48 -5.23 -13.91
CA LEU A 75 4.58 -3.94 -13.23
C LEU A 75 4.24 -2.77 -14.17
N GLY A 76 4.61 -2.87 -15.45
CA GLY A 76 4.17 -1.94 -16.48
C GLY A 76 2.65 -1.95 -16.67
N ASP A 77 2.04 -3.14 -16.80
CA ASP A 77 0.59 -3.32 -16.88
C ASP A 77 -0.12 -2.74 -15.65
N PHE A 78 0.45 -2.98 -14.46
CA PHE A 78 -0.05 -2.40 -13.21
C PHE A 78 -0.08 -0.87 -13.29
N CYS A 79 1.02 -0.23 -13.66
CA CYS A 79 1.10 1.23 -13.76
C CYS A 79 0.04 1.77 -14.73
N THR A 80 -0.05 1.21 -15.94
CA THR A 80 -1.02 1.64 -16.95
C THR A 80 -2.46 1.52 -16.45
N LYS A 81 -2.86 0.32 -16.00
CA LYS A 81 -4.22 0.07 -15.53
C LYS A 81 -4.62 0.96 -14.34
N LYS A 82 -3.70 1.15 -13.38
CA LYS A 82 -4.00 2.00 -12.22
C LYS A 82 -4.09 3.47 -12.60
N ASN A 83 -3.25 3.96 -13.52
CA ASN A 83 -3.35 5.33 -14.02
C ASN A 83 -4.67 5.57 -14.77
N ASP A 84 -5.06 4.67 -15.67
CA ASP A 84 -6.33 4.79 -16.42
C ASP A 84 -7.53 4.82 -15.47
N ARG A 85 -7.55 3.91 -14.47
CA ARG A 85 -8.64 3.86 -13.49
C ARG A 85 -8.67 5.10 -12.60
N ARG A 86 -7.51 5.61 -12.17
CA ARG A 86 -7.40 6.85 -11.40
C ARG A 86 -7.97 8.03 -12.17
N GLN A 87 -7.61 8.20 -13.44
CA GLN A 87 -8.15 9.26 -14.30
C GLN A 87 -9.68 9.18 -14.42
N THR A 88 -10.22 7.97 -14.60
CA THR A 88 -11.66 7.76 -14.66
C THR A 88 -12.35 8.15 -13.37
N LEU A 89 -11.81 7.73 -12.21
CA LEU A 89 -12.40 8.00 -10.90
C LEU A 89 -12.28 9.46 -10.46
N HIS A 90 -11.38 10.26 -11.05
CA HIS A 90 -11.38 11.70 -10.84
C HIS A 90 -12.59 12.41 -11.45
N GLN A 91 -13.34 11.75 -12.32
CA GLN A 91 -14.56 12.28 -12.92
C GLN A 91 -15.82 11.90 -12.13
N THR A 92 -15.67 11.16 -11.05
CA THR A 92 -16.74 10.66 -10.18
C THR A 92 -16.43 11.00 -8.73
N ASP A 93 -17.47 11.18 -7.92
CA ASP A 93 -17.33 11.35 -6.47
C ASP A 93 -17.56 10.02 -5.71
N ASP A 94 -17.27 8.89 -6.36
CA ASP A 94 -17.47 7.55 -5.78
C ASP A 94 -16.33 7.19 -4.83
N ILE A 95 -16.51 7.57 -3.56
CA ILE A 95 -15.54 7.34 -2.48
C ILE A 95 -15.28 5.84 -2.29
N ILE A 96 -16.29 4.98 -2.43
CA ILE A 96 -16.13 3.53 -2.25
C ILE A 96 -15.22 2.97 -3.35
N GLU A 97 -15.47 3.30 -4.61
CA GLU A 97 -14.63 2.87 -5.73
C GLU A 97 -13.19 3.40 -5.62
N GLN A 98 -12.99 4.60 -5.07
CA GLN A 98 -11.66 5.15 -4.82
C GLN A 98 -10.90 4.35 -3.75
N TYR A 99 -11.58 3.94 -2.65
CA TYR A 99 -10.99 3.03 -1.67
C TYR A 99 -10.70 1.65 -2.26
N LEU A 100 -11.65 1.06 -2.99
CA LEU A 100 -11.47 -0.25 -3.62
C LEU A 100 -10.30 -0.23 -4.60
N LEU A 101 -10.14 0.81 -5.42
CA LEU A 101 -8.97 0.97 -6.28
C LEU A 101 -7.66 0.96 -5.48
N SER A 102 -7.62 1.62 -4.32
CA SER A 102 -6.43 1.66 -3.47
C SER A 102 -6.10 0.28 -2.89
N PHE A 103 -7.11 -0.48 -2.47
CA PHE A 103 -6.95 -1.85 -1.96
C PHE A 103 -6.53 -2.82 -3.06
N ASP A 104 -7.10 -2.71 -4.26
CA ASP A 104 -6.69 -3.49 -5.43
C ASP A 104 -5.24 -3.21 -5.82
N ALA A 105 -4.79 -1.95 -5.74
CA ALA A 105 -3.40 -1.61 -6.01
C ALA A 105 -2.46 -2.24 -4.98
N HIS A 106 -2.86 -2.26 -3.71
CA HIS A 106 -2.12 -2.98 -2.66
C HIS A 106 -2.01 -4.48 -2.98
N TYR A 107 -3.15 -5.13 -3.20
CA TYR A 107 -3.22 -6.57 -3.46
C TYR A 107 -2.40 -6.97 -4.69
N GLU A 108 -2.56 -6.25 -5.79
CA GLU A 108 -1.86 -6.54 -7.04
C GLU A 108 -0.35 -6.36 -6.89
N LEU A 109 0.11 -5.28 -6.26
CA LEU A 109 1.54 -5.03 -6.08
C LEU A 109 2.20 -6.04 -5.14
N VAL A 110 1.54 -6.45 -4.04
CA VAL A 110 2.07 -7.50 -3.16
C VAL A 110 2.07 -8.86 -3.84
N THR A 111 1.18 -9.11 -4.79
CA THR A 111 1.10 -10.35 -5.57
C THR A 111 2.17 -10.40 -6.66
N ILE A 112 2.43 -9.30 -7.37
CA ILE A 112 3.54 -9.20 -8.33
C ILE A 112 4.87 -9.40 -7.62
N HIS A 113 5.00 -8.87 -6.40
CA HIS A 113 6.19 -8.98 -5.56
C HIS A 113 7.47 -8.54 -6.26
N PRO A 114 7.57 -7.28 -6.70
CA PRO A 114 8.62 -6.83 -7.62
C PRO A 114 10.03 -6.86 -7.05
N TRP A 115 10.17 -6.75 -5.74
CA TRP A 115 11.46 -6.64 -5.05
C TRP A 115 11.77 -7.90 -4.24
N VAL A 116 13.04 -8.04 -3.85
CA VAL A 116 13.47 -9.13 -2.97
C VAL A 116 12.99 -8.93 -1.53
N ASP A 117 12.82 -7.67 -1.11
CA ASP A 117 12.25 -7.26 0.17
C ASP A 117 11.51 -5.92 0.03
N GLY A 118 10.77 -5.54 1.07
CA GLY A 118 10.05 -4.26 1.13
C GLY A 118 8.69 -4.25 0.42
N ASN A 119 8.25 -5.34 -0.21
CA ASN A 119 7.01 -5.38 -0.98
C ASN A 119 5.78 -4.97 -0.16
N GLY A 120 5.62 -5.46 1.06
CA GLY A 120 4.51 -5.07 1.92
C GLY A 120 4.53 -3.58 2.31
N ARG A 121 5.72 -2.99 2.51
CA ARG A 121 5.87 -1.54 2.78
C ARG A 121 5.50 -0.73 1.54
N MET A 122 5.94 -1.17 0.38
CA MET A 122 5.63 -0.54 -0.90
C MET A 122 4.15 -0.62 -1.24
N SER A 123 3.52 -1.79 -1.06
CA SER A 123 2.08 -1.97 -1.34
C SER A 123 1.23 -1.05 -0.47
N ARG A 124 1.55 -0.92 0.83
CA ARG A 124 0.88 0.05 1.71
C ARG A 124 1.14 1.50 1.30
N LEU A 125 2.36 1.83 0.87
CA LEU A 125 2.69 3.18 0.42
C LEU A 125 1.87 3.57 -0.82
N ILE A 126 1.75 2.67 -1.80
CA ILE A 126 0.99 2.90 -3.03
C ILE A 126 -0.52 2.96 -2.76
N MET A 127 -1.04 2.12 -1.86
CA MET A 127 -2.42 2.22 -1.38
C MET A 127 -2.70 3.62 -0.80
N ASN A 128 -1.88 4.06 0.15
CA ASN A 128 -2.04 5.38 0.76
C ASN A 128 -1.80 6.52 -0.24
N TYR A 129 -0.90 6.35 -1.22
CA TYR A 129 -0.74 7.31 -2.32
C TYR A 129 -2.06 7.59 -3.02
N ILE A 130 -2.79 6.54 -3.42
CA ILE A 130 -4.09 6.67 -4.09
C ILE A 130 -5.09 7.36 -3.14
N GLN A 131 -5.12 6.98 -1.88
CA GLN A 131 -5.99 7.61 -0.88
C GLN A 131 -5.69 9.10 -0.69
N PHE A 132 -4.41 9.50 -0.65
CA PHE A 132 -4.02 10.92 -0.59
C PHE A 132 -4.41 11.71 -1.83
N GLU A 133 -4.32 11.09 -3.00
CA GLU A 133 -4.69 11.74 -4.26
C GLU A 133 -6.16 12.16 -4.28
N TYR A 134 -7.04 11.33 -3.71
CA TYR A 134 -8.47 11.62 -3.60
C TYR A 134 -8.85 12.37 -2.30
N GLY A 135 -7.89 12.70 -1.45
CA GLY A 135 -8.17 13.35 -0.17
C GLY A 135 -8.84 12.45 0.86
N LEU A 136 -8.71 11.14 0.71
CA LEU A 136 -9.30 10.15 1.60
C LEU A 136 -8.47 9.97 2.88
N VAL A 137 -9.13 9.53 3.96
CA VAL A 137 -8.46 9.12 5.19
C VAL A 137 -7.64 7.85 4.94
N PRO A 138 -6.33 7.83 5.23
CA PRO A 138 -5.49 6.66 4.97
C PRO A 138 -5.89 5.45 5.81
N THR A 139 -6.03 4.30 5.15
CA THR A 139 -6.30 3.02 5.82
C THR A 139 -5.01 2.46 6.43
N LYS A 140 -5.11 1.97 7.65
CA LYS A 140 -4.02 1.31 8.38
C LYS A 140 -4.41 -0.15 8.65
N VAL A 141 -3.46 -1.06 8.56
CA VAL A 141 -3.61 -2.44 9.07
C VAL A 141 -2.91 -2.51 10.40
N ASN A 142 -3.64 -2.85 11.45
CA ASN A 142 -3.10 -2.95 12.79
C ASN A 142 -2.18 -4.18 12.90
N LYS A 143 -1.23 -4.12 13.84
CA LYS A 143 -0.28 -5.23 14.04
C LYS A 143 -0.97 -6.50 14.52
N ASP A 144 -2.03 -6.34 15.30
CA ASP A 144 -2.79 -7.43 15.89
C ASP A 144 -3.61 -8.19 14.85
N ASP A 145 -4.04 -7.51 13.75
CA ASP A 145 -4.80 -8.08 12.64
C ASP A 145 -3.90 -8.65 11.52
N LYS A 146 -2.59 -8.84 11.81
CA LYS A 146 -1.63 -9.32 10.81
C LYS A 146 -1.95 -10.74 10.29
N ALA A 147 -2.48 -11.61 11.12
CA ALA A 147 -2.82 -12.97 10.73
C ALA A 147 -3.98 -12.98 9.74
N GLU A 148 -5.03 -12.21 10.03
CA GLU A 148 -6.21 -12.02 9.19
C GLU A 148 -5.85 -11.34 7.87
N TYR A 149 -4.95 -10.36 7.89
CA TYR A 149 -4.41 -9.74 6.67
C TYR A 149 -3.74 -10.76 5.76
N ILE A 150 -2.90 -11.65 6.32
CA ILE A 150 -2.23 -12.70 5.54
C ILE A 150 -3.25 -13.70 5.01
N GLN A 151 -4.23 -14.07 5.82
CA GLN A 151 -5.30 -14.99 5.42
C GLN A 151 -6.12 -14.40 4.26
N ALA A 152 -6.50 -13.13 4.33
CA ALA A 152 -7.24 -12.46 3.25
C ALA A 152 -6.45 -12.43 1.93
N LEU A 153 -5.12 -12.27 1.97
CA LEU A 153 -4.26 -12.39 0.78
C LEU A 153 -4.23 -13.82 0.22
N VAL A 154 -4.24 -14.83 1.09
CA VAL A 154 -4.26 -16.25 0.69
C VAL A 154 -5.61 -16.58 0.07
N ASP A 155 -6.72 -16.26 0.73
CA ASP A 155 -8.08 -16.53 0.27
C ASP A 155 -8.35 -15.88 -1.09
N SER A 156 -7.94 -14.61 -1.25
CA SER A 156 -8.06 -13.90 -2.53
C SER A 156 -7.31 -14.60 -3.66
N ARG A 157 -6.13 -15.14 -3.36
CA ARG A 157 -5.33 -15.88 -4.34
C ARG A 157 -5.94 -17.23 -4.68
N GLU A 158 -6.47 -17.95 -3.67
CA GLU A 158 -7.07 -19.27 -3.86
C GLU A 158 -8.40 -19.21 -4.60
N GLN A 159 -9.16 -18.14 -4.38
CA GLN A 159 -10.45 -17.91 -5.04
C GLN A 159 -10.30 -17.17 -6.39
N ASP A 160 -9.08 -16.77 -6.78
CA ASP A 160 -8.82 -15.91 -7.94
C ASP A 160 -9.73 -14.65 -7.96
N SER A 161 -9.92 -14.07 -6.78
CA SER A 161 -10.82 -12.92 -6.53
C SER A 161 -10.20 -11.94 -5.56
N THR A 162 -10.38 -10.64 -5.78
CA THR A 162 -9.94 -9.60 -4.84
C THR A 162 -10.91 -9.38 -3.68
N GLU A 163 -12.10 -9.98 -3.72
CA GLU A 163 -13.16 -9.72 -2.73
C GLU A 163 -12.75 -10.03 -1.29
N PRO A 164 -12.14 -11.19 -0.94
CA PRO A 164 -11.74 -11.45 0.44
C PRO A 164 -10.77 -10.38 0.98
N PHE A 165 -9.85 -9.90 0.14
CA PHE A 165 -8.93 -8.84 0.54
C PHE A 165 -9.62 -7.47 0.67
N ARG A 166 -10.55 -7.15 -0.22
CA ARG A 166 -11.34 -5.92 -0.15
C ARG A 166 -12.20 -5.87 1.11
N GLU A 167 -12.89 -6.97 1.44
CA GLU A 167 -13.71 -7.08 2.65
C GLU A 167 -12.87 -6.89 3.92
N PHE A 168 -11.71 -7.53 3.99
CA PHE A 168 -10.78 -7.34 5.10
C PHE A 168 -10.35 -5.86 5.21
N MET A 169 -9.92 -5.23 4.11
CA MET A 169 -9.44 -3.86 4.13
C MET A 169 -10.53 -2.84 4.44
N LEU A 170 -11.78 -3.07 3.99
CA LEU A 170 -12.93 -2.26 4.38
C LEU A 170 -13.21 -2.39 5.88
N GLY A 171 -13.16 -3.60 6.43
CA GLY A 171 -13.29 -3.84 7.87
C GLY A 171 -12.23 -3.09 8.68
N GLU A 172 -10.97 -3.15 8.27
CA GLU A 172 -9.88 -2.41 8.89
C GLU A 172 -10.10 -0.90 8.80
N HIS A 173 -10.56 -0.41 7.66
CA HIS A 173 -10.85 1.01 7.49
C HIS A 173 -11.96 1.50 8.42
N ILE A 174 -13.04 0.73 8.55
CA ILE A 174 -14.15 1.02 9.47
C ILE A 174 -13.66 1.06 10.93
N LYS A 175 -12.88 0.07 11.36
CA LYS A 175 -12.27 0.06 12.71
C LYS A 175 -11.42 1.32 12.95
N ASN A 176 -10.59 1.69 11.96
CA ASN A 176 -9.75 2.88 12.06
C ASN A 176 -10.59 4.16 12.20
N LEU A 177 -11.64 4.32 11.40
CA LEU A 177 -12.53 5.49 11.48
C LEU A 177 -13.26 5.55 12.82
N GLN A 178 -13.79 4.44 13.31
CA GLN A 178 -14.44 4.36 14.62
C GLN A 178 -13.52 4.79 15.75
N HIS A 179 -12.27 4.32 15.72
CA HIS A 179 -11.26 4.70 16.70
C HIS A 179 -10.92 6.21 16.64
N GLU A 180 -10.74 6.77 15.45
CA GLU A 180 -10.45 8.20 15.27
C GLU A 180 -11.65 9.07 15.74
N ILE A 181 -12.89 8.66 15.47
CA ILE A 181 -14.11 9.36 15.93
C ILE A 181 -14.19 9.33 17.45
N ALA A 182 -13.97 8.17 18.08
CA ALA A 182 -14.01 8.04 19.54
C ALA A 182 -12.95 8.93 20.20
N ALA A 183 -11.73 8.91 19.70
CA ALA A 183 -10.63 9.75 20.22
C ALA A 183 -10.94 11.25 20.06
N TYR A 184 -11.59 11.65 18.97
CA TYR A 184 -12.02 13.04 18.77
C TYR A 184 -13.12 13.45 19.76
N GLN A 185 -14.11 12.59 20.00
CA GLN A 185 -15.19 12.84 20.97
C GLN A 185 -14.63 13.01 22.40
N GLU A 186 -13.73 12.12 22.82
CA GLU A 186 -13.05 12.22 24.12
C GLU A 186 -12.29 13.56 24.25
N SER A 187 -11.61 14.00 23.19
CA SER A 187 -10.87 15.26 23.20
C SER A 187 -11.76 16.49 23.38
N ILE A 188 -12.99 16.47 22.84
CA ILE A 188 -13.97 17.57 23.01
C ILE A 188 -14.48 17.59 24.45
N GLU A 189 -14.86 16.45 25.01
CA GLU A 189 -15.36 16.34 26.39
C GLU A 189 -14.31 16.81 27.41
N GLU A 190 -13.02 16.53 27.18
CA GLU A 190 -11.94 17.04 28.02
C GLU A 190 -11.78 18.57 27.96
N VAL A 191 -12.02 19.18 26.79
CA VAL A 191 -11.95 20.64 26.65
C VAL A 191 -13.12 21.31 27.35
N ASP A 192 -14.34 20.80 27.23
CA ASP A 192 -15.53 21.33 27.88
C ASP A 192 -15.44 21.22 29.40
N THR A 193 -14.93 20.12 29.94
CA THR A 193 -14.73 19.94 31.39
C THR A 193 -13.66 20.87 31.96
N LYS A 194 -12.59 21.18 31.21
CA LYS A 194 -11.54 22.12 31.64
C LYS A 194 -11.95 23.59 31.46
N GLY A 195 -12.81 23.87 30.49
CA GLY A 195 -13.38 25.22 30.25
C GLY A 195 -14.40 25.68 31.31
N GLY A 196 -15.13 24.73 31.90
CA GLY A 196 -16.14 25.01 32.92
C GLY A 196 -15.59 25.32 34.34
N GLN A 197 -14.28 25.18 34.58
CA GLN A 197 -13.65 25.43 35.89
C GLN A 197 -13.03 26.85 36.07
N LYS A 198 -13.27 27.77 35.18
CA LYS A 198 -12.74 29.15 35.24
C LYS A 198 -13.81 30.24 35.32
N ILE A 199 -14.82 30.08 36.16
CA ILE A 199 -15.67 31.20 36.64
C ILE A 199 -16.09 30.85 38.07
N GLU A 200 -15.24 31.09 39.04
CA GLU A 200 -15.58 31.48 40.42
C GLU A 200 -14.59 32.52 40.91
#